data_c90d5385a5a5083fb841e0c1730e4089
#
_entry.id   c90d5385a5a5083fb841e0c1730e4089
#
_cell.length_a   1.000
_cell.length_b   1.000
_cell.length_c   1.000
_cell.angle_alpha   90.00
_cell.angle_beta   90.00
_cell.angle_gamma   90.00
#
_symmetry.space_group_name_H-M   'P 1'
#
loop_
_entity.id
_entity.type
_entity.pdbx_description
1 polymer ?
#
loop_
_entity_poly.entity_id
_entity_poly.type
_entity_poly.pdbx_seq_one_letter_code
_entity_poly.pdbx_strand_id
1 'polypeptide(L)'
;MQHAGEVSEYPVAYVVGSGSHAAGYLIGIGNHLFQSPICYYTNRRSYGLAPGYEHISDPDFTRPVGEECVLCHAGRPLHLTGTVNQYASPAFAEEAISCERCHGAAREHLRMPVGGSIVNPAKLAPAARDSVCEQCHLAGVTRILNPGRDFVDFEPGQRLEEVFTVYIRAGTRAFRVISHAEQLALSACARNSQGKLWCGTCHNPHPQAATNYNARCQACHSGKRLKPHPVADNCVSCHMTRRQAQDGGHTVFTDHRITRQSKLAGPDLQPEELIAWRDPEPALRTRNLALAYLNAGISARSPAQIVRGYRMLTEVQRPAPDDVAVLRGIGRALLLGKEPREALKAFEQVRQLAPANATSEEDVGTACLESGQMEQAAAHLTRALELDPLLLSAATALQAVYQKIGDKEKAAALARQMQRAMRHSPPKIEM
;
A
#
# COMPACT_ATOMS: atom_id res chain seq x y z
N MET A 1 -21.37 -5.27 14.37
CA MET A 1 -21.98 -5.29 13.03
C MET A 1 -22.97 -6.46 12.98
N GLN A 2 -24.13 -6.28 12.37
CA GLN A 2 -25.14 -7.34 12.23
C GLN A 2 -25.39 -7.59 10.74
N HIS A 3 -25.26 -8.84 10.31
CA HIS A 3 -25.54 -9.26 8.93
C HIS A 3 -26.23 -10.64 8.94
N ALA A 4 -27.30 -10.78 8.15
CA ALA A 4 -28.10 -12.03 8.04
C ALA A 4 -28.49 -12.69 9.39
N GLY A 5 -28.69 -11.88 10.44
CA GLY A 5 -29.03 -12.36 11.80
C GLY A 5 -27.82 -12.71 12.68
N GLU A 6 -26.63 -12.70 12.17
CA GLU A 6 -25.39 -12.84 12.96
C GLU A 6 -24.88 -11.48 13.44
N VAL A 7 -24.39 -11.44 14.69
CA VAL A 7 -23.77 -10.26 15.28
C VAL A 7 -22.28 -10.54 15.44
N SER A 8 -21.44 -9.71 14.82
CA SER A 8 -19.99 -9.75 14.99
C SER A 8 -19.54 -8.55 15.84
N GLU A 9 -18.82 -8.81 16.90
CA GLU A 9 -18.29 -7.81 17.83
C GLU A 9 -16.81 -8.04 18.04
N TYR A 10 -16.00 -7.01 17.78
CA TYR A 10 -14.57 -7.04 17.96
C TYR A 10 -14.10 -5.76 18.65
N PRO A 11 -13.13 -5.85 19.58
CA PRO A 11 -12.52 -4.67 20.16
C PRO A 11 -11.71 -3.93 19.10
N VAL A 12 -11.81 -2.60 19.11
CA VAL A 12 -10.96 -1.75 18.29
C VAL A 12 -9.59 -1.70 18.94
N ALA A 13 -8.57 -2.17 18.21
CA ALA A 13 -7.18 -2.11 18.68
C ALA A 13 -6.56 -0.76 18.35
N TYR A 14 -6.79 -0.24 17.12
CA TYR A 14 -6.24 1.04 16.70
C TYR A 14 -7.24 1.83 15.88
N VAL A 15 -7.12 3.16 15.94
CA VAL A 15 -7.84 4.09 15.09
C VAL A 15 -6.87 4.68 14.06
N VAL A 16 -7.22 4.58 12.79
CA VAL A 16 -6.40 5.03 11.66
C VAL A 16 -7.00 6.29 11.05
N GLY A 17 -6.18 7.29 10.84
CA GLY A 17 -6.54 8.57 10.25
C GLY A 17 -6.54 9.72 11.26
N SER A 18 -6.39 10.94 10.74
CA SER A 18 -6.33 12.17 11.56
C SER A 18 -7.68 12.62 12.15
N GLY A 19 -8.77 11.95 11.81
CA GLY A 19 -10.12 12.39 12.15
C GLY A 19 -10.64 13.59 11.35
N SER A 20 -9.78 14.27 10.57
CA SER A 20 -10.19 15.43 9.76
C SER A 20 -11.11 15.09 8.60
N HIS A 21 -10.95 13.90 8.02
CA HIS A 21 -11.75 13.40 6.89
C HIS A 21 -12.56 12.17 7.29
N ALA A 22 -11.87 11.21 7.88
CA ALA A 22 -12.44 9.94 8.32
C ALA A 22 -11.58 9.33 9.44
N ALA A 23 -12.17 8.39 10.18
CA ALA A 23 -11.51 7.52 11.12
C ALA A 23 -11.83 6.06 10.76
N GLY A 24 -10.83 5.29 10.34
CA GLY A 24 -10.90 3.86 10.15
C GLY A 24 -10.52 3.12 11.42
N TYR A 25 -10.91 1.85 11.51
CA TYR A 25 -10.65 1.04 12.70
C TYR A 25 -9.90 -0.22 12.31
N LEU A 26 -8.91 -0.59 13.11
CA LEU A 26 -8.23 -1.87 13.04
C LEU A 26 -8.65 -2.71 14.24
N ILE A 27 -8.92 -3.98 13.99
CA ILE A 27 -9.15 -4.98 15.04
C ILE A 27 -7.90 -5.84 15.19
N GLY A 28 -7.60 -6.24 16.43
CA GLY A 28 -6.52 -7.16 16.75
C GLY A 28 -7.06 -8.54 17.08
N ILE A 29 -6.48 -9.57 16.50
CA ILE A 29 -6.77 -10.97 16.84
C ILE A 29 -5.43 -11.67 17.09
N GLY A 30 -5.11 -11.89 18.35
CA GLY A 30 -3.74 -12.23 18.73
C GLY A 30 -2.76 -11.13 18.29
N ASN A 31 -1.77 -11.48 17.51
CA ASN A 31 -0.80 -10.55 16.93
C ASN A 31 -1.09 -10.18 15.47
N HIS A 32 -2.29 -10.47 14.97
CA HIS A 32 -2.73 -10.12 13.60
C HIS A 32 -3.61 -8.88 13.64
N LEU A 33 -3.47 -8.03 12.61
CA LEU A 33 -4.32 -6.85 12.40
C LEU A 33 -5.22 -7.03 11.19
N PHE A 34 -6.50 -6.68 11.37
CA PHE A 34 -7.49 -6.69 10.30
C PHE A 34 -8.21 -5.35 10.22
N GLN A 35 -8.62 -4.97 9.02
CA GLN A 35 -9.40 -3.76 8.80
C GLN A 35 -10.86 -3.99 9.15
N SER A 36 -11.44 -3.07 9.94
CA SER A 36 -12.88 -3.01 10.11
C SER A 36 -13.57 -2.61 8.80
N PRO A 37 -14.69 -3.25 8.44
CA PRO A 37 -15.50 -2.81 7.31
C PRO A 37 -16.21 -1.48 7.55
N ILE A 38 -16.17 -0.93 8.75
CA ILE A 38 -16.83 0.31 9.17
C ILE A 38 -15.81 1.41 9.35
N CYS A 39 -16.14 2.61 8.84
CA CYS A 39 -15.37 3.83 8.97
C CYS A 39 -16.30 4.97 9.39
N TYR A 40 -15.84 5.89 10.24
CA TYR A 40 -16.54 7.12 10.56
C TYR A 40 -16.12 8.25 9.61
N TYR A 41 -17.07 8.87 8.94
CA TYR A 41 -16.84 9.98 8.01
C TYR A 41 -17.17 11.31 8.67
N THR A 42 -16.16 12.11 8.95
CA THR A 42 -16.26 13.36 9.72
C THR A 42 -17.14 14.40 9.04
N ASN A 43 -17.04 14.54 7.70
CA ASN A 43 -17.85 15.50 6.93
C ASN A 43 -19.35 15.15 6.91
N ARG A 44 -19.70 13.87 7.06
CA ARG A 44 -21.08 13.38 7.13
C ARG A 44 -21.57 13.18 8.57
N ARG A 45 -20.65 13.18 9.53
CA ARG A 45 -20.92 12.80 10.94
C ARG A 45 -21.65 11.48 11.07
N SER A 46 -21.28 10.50 10.25
CA SER A 46 -21.93 9.19 10.20
C SER A 46 -20.95 8.06 9.87
N TYR A 47 -21.31 6.86 10.26
CA TYR A 47 -20.61 5.65 9.87
C TYR A 47 -21.01 5.24 8.44
N GLY A 48 -20.11 4.55 7.76
CA GLY A 48 -20.29 3.95 6.45
C GLY A 48 -19.28 2.86 6.19
N LEU A 49 -19.31 2.24 5.01
CA LEU A 49 -18.31 1.27 4.63
C LEU A 49 -16.93 1.92 4.52
N ALA A 50 -15.91 1.23 5.05
CA ALA A 50 -14.52 1.66 4.93
C ALA A 50 -14.05 1.59 3.47
N PRO A 51 -13.08 2.44 3.06
CA PRO A 51 -12.49 2.38 1.74
C PRO A 51 -11.99 0.97 1.39
N GLY A 52 -12.35 0.50 0.20
CA GLY A 52 -12.05 -0.84 -0.30
C GLY A 52 -13.10 -1.91 0.03
N TYR A 53 -14.19 -1.54 0.70
CA TYR A 53 -15.35 -2.40 0.93
C TYR A 53 -16.58 -2.02 0.07
N GLU A 54 -16.48 -0.97 -0.75
CA GLU A 54 -17.61 -0.41 -1.50
C GLU A 54 -18.30 -1.41 -2.44
N HIS A 55 -17.56 -2.40 -2.90
CA HIS A 55 -18.04 -3.42 -3.85
C HIS A 55 -18.10 -4.84 -3.26
N ILE A 56 -17.92 -4.96 -1.95
CA ILE A 56 -18.01 -6.24 -1.26
C ILE A 56 -19.45 -6.43 -0.80
N SER A 57 -20.11 -7.48 -1.30
CA SER A 57 -21.51 -7.79 -1.00
C SER A 57 -21.73 -8.19 0.46
N ASP A 58 -20.73 -8.83 1.06
CA ASP A 58 -20.75 -9.30 2.45
C ASP A 58 -19.49 -8.82 3.17
N PRO A 59 -19.45 -7.56 3.61
CA PRO A 59 -18.28 -6.98 4.26
C PRO A 59 -18.10 -7.57 5.67
N ASP A 60 -16.92 -8.09 5.94
CA ASP A 60 -16.53 -8.72 7.20
C ASP A 60 -15.21 -8.15 7.76
N PHE A 61 -14.70 -8.79 8.84
CA PHE A 61 -13.45 -8.40 9.49
C PHE A 61 -12.25 -9.26 9.05
N THR A 62 -12.30 -9.86 7.86
CA THR A 62 -11.24 -10.78 7.39
C THR A 62 -10.20 -10.13 6.51
N ARG A 63 -10.30 -8.83 6.22
CA ARG A 63 -9.33 -8.13 5.40
C ARG A 63 -8.04 -7.87 6.17
N PRO A 64 -6.93 -8.55 5.81
CA PRO A 64 -5.67 -8.40 6.53
C PRO A 64 -5.08 -7.02 6.30
N VAL A 65 -4.43 -6.47 7.33
CA VAL A 65 -3.68 -5.22 7.26
C VAL A 65 -2.21 -5.55 7.18
N GLY A 66 -1.68 -5.57 5.96
CA GLY A 66 -0.27 -5.80 5.70
C GLY A 66 0.58 -4.53 5.89
N GLU A 67 1.89 -4.71 5.80
CA GLU A 67 2.88 -3.65 6.00
C GLU A 67 2.64 -2.43 5.11
N GLU A 68 2.31 -2.62 3.83
CA GLU A 68 2.03 -1.51 2.90
C GLU A 68 0.93 -0.56 3.37
N CYS A 69 -0.08 -1.07 4.09
CA CYS A 69 -1.16 -0.25 4.61
C CYS A 69 -0.67 0.65 5.75
N VAL A 70 0.04 0.06 6.71
CA VAL A 70 0.48 0.76 7.92
C VAL A 70 1.71 1.64 7.67
N LEU A 71 2.46 1.41 6.61
CA LEU A 71 3.58 2.25 6.20
C LEU A 71 3.22 3.74 6.15
N CYS A 72 2.01 4.07 5.67
CA CYS A 72 1.52 5.45 5.55
C CYS A 72 0.66 5.90 6.74
N HIS A 73 0.25 4.97 7.61
CA HIS A 73 -0.71 5.24 8.68
C HIS A 73 -0.15 5.10 10.09
N ALA A 74 1.09 4.63 10.22
CA ALA A 74 1.80 4.51 11.50
C ALA A 74 3.20 5.10 11.40
N GLY A 75 3.81 5.41 12.53
CA GLY A 75 5.18 5.89 12.59
C GLY A 75 6.17 4.77 12.24
N ARG A 76 6.13 3.67 12.99
CA ARG A 76 7.06 2.55 12.82
C ARG A 76 6.36 1.22 13.11
N PRO A 77 5.83 0.53 12.10
CA PRO A 77 5.25 -0.79 12.26
C PRO A 77 6.34 -1.84 12.54
N LEU A 78 6.01 -2.83 13.38
CA LEU A 78 6.86 -3.96 13.73
C LEU A 78 6.26 -5.24 13.12
N HIS A 79 6.18 -5.27 11.79
CA HIS A 79 5.67 -6.39 11.01
C HIS A 79 6.61 -7.60 11.10
N LEU A 80 6.06 -8.81 11.20
CA LEU A 80 6.83 -10.04 11.24
C LEU A 80 7.08 -10.55 9.82
N THR A 81 8.34 -10.58 9.44
CA THR A 81 8.78 -11.03 8.11
C THR A 81 8.27 -12.44 7.80
N GLY A 82 7.81 -12.65 6.58
CA GLY A 82 7.30 -13.96 6.13
C GLY A 82 5.84 -14.23 6.47
N THR A 83 5.15 -13.28 7.08
CA THR A 83 3.70 -13.32 7.36
C THR A 83 2.96 -12.23 6.58
N VAL A 84 1.62 -12.26 6.57
CA VAL A 84 0.83 -11.27 5.83
C VAL A 84 0.47 -10.06 6.71
N ASN A 85 0.01 -10.32 7.92
CA ASN A 85 -0.52 -9.27 8.81
C ASN A 85 -0.24 -9.56 10.30
N GLN A 86 0.86 -10.27 10.57
CA GLN A 86 1.36 -10.47 11.92
C GLN A 86 2.33 -9.35 12.31
N TYR A 87 2.25 -8.93 13.56
CA TYR A 87 3.06 -7.89 14.14
C TYR A 87 3.67 -8.34 15.49
N ALA A 88 4.74 -7.70 15.89
CA ALA A 88 5.26 -7.87 17.25
C ALA A 88 4.27 -7.34 18.30
N SER A 89 4.59 -7.46 19.56
CA SER A 89 3.83 -6.85 20.65
C SER A 89 4.73 -5.85 21.39
N PRO A 90 4.45 -4.55 21.33
CA PRO A 90 3.35 -3.88 20.59
C PRO A 90 3.52 -3.95 19.07
N ALA A 91 2.41 -3.76 18.32
CA ALA A 91 2.43 -3.82 16.84
C ALA A 91 3.19 -2.65 16.19
N PHE A 92 3.33 -1.56 16.92
CA PHE A 92 4.00 -0.35 16.46
C PHE A 92 5.00 0.12 17.52
N ALA A 93 6.23 0.42 17.13
CA ALA A 93 7.17 1.13 17.97
C ALA A 93 6.77 2.61 18.13
N GLU A 94 6.10 3.15 17.13
CA GLU A 94 5.50 4.49 17.10
C GLU A 94 4.12 4.37 16.45
N GLU A 95 3.06 4.63 17.19
CA GLU A 95 1.67 4.46 16.70
C GLU A 95 1.27 5.55 15.69
N ALA A 96 1.78 6.77 15.85
CA ALA A 96 1.48 7.90 14.97
C ALA A 96 2.68 8.26 14.09
N ILE A 97 2.41 9.01 13.02
CA ILE A 97 3.46 9.62 12.21
C ILE A 97 4.22 10.61 13.09
N SER A 98 5.46 10.26 13.44
CA SER A 98 6.33 11.03 14.33
C SER A 98 7.31 11.93 13.55
N CYS A 99 8.10 12.68 14.29
CA CYS A 99 9.17 13.51 13.73
C CYS A 99 10.17 12.70 12.91
N GLU A 100 10.50 11.50 13.37
CA GLU A 100 11.50 10.63 12.73
C GLU A 100 11.08 10.16 11.35
N ARG A 101 9.76 10.10 11.07
CA ARG A 101 9.25 9.72 9.74
C ARG A 101 9.64 10.71 8.64
N CYS A 102 9.92 11.96 9.01
CA CYS A 102 10.33 13.03 8.08
C CYS A 102 11.78 13.46 8.29
N HIS A 103 12.31 13.30 9.51
CA HIS A 103 13.60 13.82 9.89
C HIS A 103 14.67 12.75 10.14
N GLY A 104 14.31 11.45 10.07
CA GLY A 104 15.20 10.34 10.44
C GLY A 104 15.43 10.27 11.94
N ALA A 105 16.34 9.39 12.38
CA ALA A 105 16.62 9.11 13.78
C ALA A 105 16.99 10.38 14.55
N ALA A 106 16.22 10.71 15.59
CA ALA A 106 16.35 11.97 16.34
C ALA A 106 17.20 11.84 17.61
N ARG A 107 17.62 10.64 18.02
CA ARG A 107 18.32 10.39 19.30
C ARG A 107 19.51 11.31 19.53
N GLU A 108 20.42 11.43 18.55
CA GLU A 108 21.60 12.27 18.68
C GLU A 108 21.25 13.76 18.67
N HIS A 109 20.24 14.15 17.90
CA HIS A 109 19.74 15.53 17.90
C HIS A 109 19.15 15.91 19.26
N LEU A 110 18.40 15.01 19.90
CA LEU A 110 17.83 15.28 21.24
C LEU A 110 18.90 15.36 22.34
N ARG A 111 20.01 14.64 22.19
CA ARG A 111 21.14 14.74 23.12
C ARG A 111 21.94 16.02 22.92
N MET A 112 22.13 16.43 21.69
CA MET A 112 22.94 17.59 21.32
C MET A 112 22.31 18.29 20.10
N PRO A 113 21.42 19.26 20.32
CA PRO A 113 20.66 19.93 19.27
C PRO A 113 21.51 20.94 18.48
N VAL A 114 22.51 20.43 17.76
CA VAL A 114 23.36 21.22 16.86
C VAL A 114 22.87 21.10 15.40
N GLY A 115 23.17 22.10 14.60
CA GLY A 115 22.82 22.09 13.18
C GLY A 115 23.47 20.91 12.45
N GLY A 116 22.67 20.15 11.69
CA GLY A 116 23.14 18.99 10.93
C GLY A 116 23.04 17.64 11.66
N SER A 117 22.67 17.61 12.94
CA SER A 117 22.47 16.35 13.68
C SER A 117 21.15 15.64 13.40
N ILE A 118 20.30 16.24 12.54
CA ILE A 118 19.02 15.69 12.08
C ILE A 118 18.80 16.10 10.62
N VAL A 119 18.10 15.25 9.85
CA VAL A 119 17.76 15.56 8.46
C VAL A 119 16.78 16.72 8.41
N ASN A 120 17.07 17.72 7.57
CA ASN A 120 16.12 18.78 7.23
C ASN A 120 15.69 18.61 5.77
N PRO A 121 14.46 18.16 5.48
CA PRO A 121 14.00 17.89 4.13
C PRO A 121 14.19 19.08 3.17
N ALA A 122 14.02 20.33 3.64
CA ALA A 122 14.19 21.50 2.81
C ALA A 122 15.64 21.74 2.32
N LYS A 123 16.63 21.08 2.92
CA LYS A 123 18.04 21.18 2.53
C LYS A 123 18.50 20.00 1.65
N LEU A 124 17.66 19.01 1.43
CA LEU A 124 17.98 17.86 0.59
C LEU A 124 17.93 18.20 -0.90
N ALA A 125 18.62 17.40 -1.70
CA ALA A 125 18.45 17.40 -3.16
C ALA A 125 17.00 17.08 -3.53
N PRO A 126 16.45 17.62 -4.63
CA PRO A 126 15.02 17.54 -4.95
C PRO A 126 14.43 16.12 -4.86
N ALA A 127 15.08 15.11 -5.40
CA ALA A 127 14.56 13.74 -5.39
C ALA A 127 14.47 13.17 -3.97
N ALA A 128 15.49 13.32 -3.14
CA ALA A 128 15.48 12.86 -1.74
C ALA A 128 14.52 13.69 -0.89
N ARG A 129 14.43 15.01 -1.13
CA ARG A 129 13.47 15.91 -0.46
C ARG A 129 12.04 15.48 -0.71
N ASP A 130 11.69 15.27 -1.98
CA ASP A 130 10.33 14.95 -2.39
C ASP A 130 9.94 13.54 -1.92
N SER A 131 10.90 12.59 -1.89
CA SER A 131 10.73 11.23 -1.38
C SER A 131 10.19 11.19 0.05
N VAL A 132 10.53 12.17 0.90
CA VAL A 132 9.99 12.26 2.27
C VAL A 132 8.46 12.39 2.28
N CYS A 133 7.89 13.12 1.34
CA CYS A 133 6.43 13.24 1.24
C CYS A 133 5.82 12.09 0.42
N GLU A 134 6.51 11.69 -0.63
CA GLU A 134 6.07 10.70 -1.61
C GLU A 134 6.00 9.28 -1.03
N GLN A 135 6.73 8.96 0.04
CA GLN A 135 6.57 7.68 0.72
C GLN A 135 5.11 7.37 1.09
N CYS A 136 4.31 8.42 1.34
CA CYS A 136 2.88 8.33 1.69
C CYS A 136 1.96 8.99 0.66
N HIS A 137 2.40 10.07 -0.03
CA HIS A 137 1.56 10.89 -0.91
C HIS A 137 1.80 10.67 -2.41
N LEU A 138 2.36 9.51 -2.77
CA LEU A 138 2.51 9.01 -4.14
C LEU A 138 1.74 7.69 -4.25
N ALA A 139 0.61 7.69 -4.95
CA ALA A 139 -0.27 6.54 -5.04
C ALA A 139 0.35 5.41 -5.90
N GLY A 140 0.72 5.73 -7.12
CA GLY A 140 1.15 4.74 -8.08
C GLY A 140 0.08 3.71 -8.42
N VAL A 141 0.45 2.74 -9.23
CA VAL A 141 -0.34 1.52 -9.50
C VAL A 141 0.18 0.38 -8.64
N THR A 142 1.48 0.31 -8.47
CA THR A 142 2.17 -0.69 -7.67
C THR A 142 3.53 -0.17 -7.21
N ARG A 143 4.01 -0.72 -6.11
CA ARG A 143 5.33 -0.49 -5.53
C ARG A 143 6.11 -1.79 -5.62
N ILE A 144 7.35 -1.72 -6.08
CA ILE A 144 8.22 -2.89 -6.24
C ILE A 144 9.45 -2.70 -5.38
N LEU A 145 9.59 -3.54 -4.38
CA LEU A 145 10.76 -3.59 -3.51
C LEU A 145 12.01 -4.02 -4.27
N ASN A 146 13.10 -3.37 -3.96
CA ASN A 146 14.41 -3.79 -4.41
C ASN A 146 14.84 -5.08 -3.66
N PRO A 147 15.71 -5.90 -4.23
CA PRO A 147 16.17 -7.13 -3.57
C PRO A 147 16.74 -6.84 -2.16
N GLY A 148 16.30 -7.63 -1.18
CA GLY A 148 16.75 -7.52 0.20
C GLY A 148 16.27 -6.28 0.96
N ARG A 149 15.29 -5.55 0.42
CA ARG A 149 14.69 -4.39 1.08
C ARG A 149 13.28 -4.70 1.58
N ASP A 150 12.89 -3.93 2.61
CA ASP A 150 11.53 -3.87 3.11
C ASP A 150 10.99 -2.43 3.00
N PHE A 151 9.66 -2.23 3.02
CA PHE A 151 9.09 -0.88 2.90
C PHE A 151 9.50 0.05 4.02
N VAL A 152 9.74 -0.48 5.22
CA VAL A 152 10.20 0.27 6.39
C VAL A 152 11.66 0.70 6.34
N ASP A 153 12.43 0.21 5.37
CA ASP A 153 13.85 0.56 5.21
C ASP A 153 14.07 1.97 4.64
N PHE A 154 12.99 2.63 4.21
CA PHE A 154 13.12 4.01 3.73
C PHE A 154 13.43 4.97 4.89
N GLU A 155 14.54 5.67 4.75
CA GLU A 155 14.94 6.72 5.68
C GLU A 155 14.99 8.09 5.00
N PRO A 156 14.55 9.16 5.70
CA PRO A 156 14.67 10.52 5.21
C PRO A 156 16.11 10.88 4.82
N GLY A 157 16.28 11.40 3.61
CA GLY A 157 17.59 11.66 2.99
C GLY A 157 17.90 10.73 1.83
N GLN A 158 17.29 9.56 1.78
CA GLN A 158 17.32 8.64 0.64
C GLN A 158 16.31 9.04 -0.42
N ARG A 159 16.48 8.50 -1.63
CA ARG A 159 15.46 8.49 -2.67
C ARG A 159 14.62 7.21 -2.51
N LEU A 160 13.30 7.28 -2.77
CA LEU A 160 12.41 6.11 -2.67
C LEU A 160 12.90 4.93 -3.51
N GLU A 161 13.40 5.21 -4.71
CA GLU A 161 13.87 4.19 -5.65
C GLU A 161 15.14 3.45 -5.20
N GLU A 162 15.78 3.85 -4.10
CA GLU A 162 16.84 3.10 -3.43
C GLU A 162 16.29 1.96 -2.55
N VAL A 163 14.99 2.00 -2.23
CA VAL A 163 14.29 0.99 -1.43
C VAL A 163 13.21 0.29 -2.26
N PHE A 164 12.34 1.06 -2.90
CA PHE A 164 11.29 0.55 -3.78
C PHE A 164 10.98 1.52 -4.92
N THR A 165 10.60 0.98 -6.05
CA THR A 165 10.19 1.76 -7.23
C THR A 165 8.67 1.85 -7.29
N VAL A 166 8.14 3.07 -7.42
CA VAL A 166 6.71 3.30 -7.66
C VAL A 166 6.45 3.39 -9.16
N TYR A 167 5.51 2.60 -9.65
CA TYR A 167 5.09 2.63 -11.04
C TYR A 167 3.73 3.30 -11.17
N ILE A 168 3.62 4.19 -12.15
CA ILE A 168 2.39 4.90 -12.51
C ILE A 168 1.99 4.53 -13.95
N ARG A 169 0.73 4.77 -14.32
CA ARG A 169 0.30 4.68 -15.71
C ARG A 169 0.73 5.93 -16.47
N ALA A 170 1.37 5.76 -17.62
CA ALA A 170 1.83 6.87 -18.45
C ALA A 170 0.65 7.77 -18.84
N GLY A 171 0.72 9.07 -18.52
CA GLY A 171 -0.34 10.03 -18.85
C GLY A 171 -1.63 9.90 -18.02
N THR A 172 -1.61 9.13 -16.92
CA THR A 172 -2.76 9.01 -16.01
C THR A 172 -3.20 10.37 -15.46
N ARG A 173 -4.51 10.53 -15.30
CA ARG A 173 -5.13 11.65 -14.59
C ARG A 173 -5.98 11.18 -13.41
N ALA A 174 -5.76 9.95 -12.97
CA ALA A 174 -6.49 9.37 -11.85
C ALA A 174 -6.40 10.26 -10.61
N PHE A 175 -7.52 10.43 -9.95
CA PHE A 175 -7.63 11.21 -8.74
C PHE A 175 -7.86 10.26 -7.56
N ARG A 176 -6.80 9.93 -6.86
CA ARG A 176 -6.79 9.06 -5.68
C ARG A 176 -6.48 9.85 -4.42
N VAL A 177 -6.84 9.28 -3.27
CA VAL A 177 -6.64 9.92 -1.94
C VAL A 177 -5.18 10.35 -1.74
N ILE A 178 -4.23 9.51 -2.11
CA ILE A 178 -2.80 9.74 -1.87
C ILE A 178 -2.03 10.16 -3.13
N SER A 179 -2.70 10.50 -4.25
CA SER A 179 -2.04 10.86 -5.52
C SER A 179 -1.63 12.34 -5.60
N HIS A 180 -1.23 12.93 -4.49
CA HIS A 180 -0.89 14.37 -4.45
C HIS A 180 0.35 14.70 -5.28
N ALA A 181 1.37 13.83 -5.26
CA ALA A 181 2.59 14.01 -6.03
C ALA A 181 2.32 13.94 -7.54
N GLU A 182 1.56 12.94 -8.00
CA GLU A 182 1.18 12.79 -9.41
C GLU A 182 0.35 13.98 -9.89
N GLN A 183 -0.60 14.43 -9.07
CA GLN A 183 -1.42 15.60 -9.39
C GLN A 183 -0.58 16.85 -9.51
N LEU A 184 0.31 17.09 -8.53
CA LEU A 184 1.19 18.26 -8.53
C LEU A 184 2.11 18.27 -9.75
N ALA A 185 2.65 17.12 -10.16
CA ALA A 185 3.46 16.99 -11.36
C ALA A 185 2.72 17.38 -12.65
N LEU A 186 1.39 17.23 -12.68
CA LEU A 186 0.55 17.67 -13.79
C LEU A 186 0.29 19.19 -13.76
N SER A 187 0.62 19.89 -12.70
CA SER A 187 0.43 21.34 -12.61
C SER A 187 1.45 22.11 -13.45
N ALA A 188 1.03 23.23 -14.05
CA ALA A 188 1.93 24.13 -14.74
C ALA A 188 2.96 24.75 -13.77
N CYS A 189 2.59 24.94 -12.51
CA CYS A 189 3.47 25.45 -11.47
C CYS A 189 4.67 24.54 -11.25
N ALA A 190 4.44 23.24 -11.08
CA ALA A 190 5.53 22.26 -10.89
C ALA A 190 6.41 22.17 -12.14
N ARG A 191 5.81 21.97 -13.33
CA ARG A 191 6.54 21.82 -14.59
C ARG A 191 7.45 23.01 -14.93
N ASN A 192 7.04 24.22 -14.58
CA ASN A 192 7.81 25.43 -14.89
C ASN A 192 8.70 25.90 -13.74
N SER A 193 8.68 25.22 -12.60
CA SER A 193 9.48 25.60 -11.42
C SER A 193 10.92 25.09 -11.44
N GLN A 194 11.25 24.20 -12.39
CA GLN A 194 12.58 23.53 -12.46
C GLN A 194 12.96 22.85 -11.14
N GLY A 195 12.01 22.16 -10.51
CA GLY A 195 12.21 21.45 -9.25
C GLY A 195 12.23 22.35 -7.99
N LYS A 196 12.01 23.68 -8.12
CA LYS A 196 11.97 24.59 -6.99
C LYS A 196 10.67 24.48 -6.19
N LEU A 197 9.54 24.19 -6.86
CA LEU A 197 8.26 23.99 -6.19
C LEU A 197 8.19 22.54 -5.67
N TRP A 198 7.87 22.42 -4.40
CA TRP A 198 7.68 21.14 -3.71
C TRP A 198 6.60 21.27 -2.64
N CYS A 199 6.26 20.21 -1.92
CA CYS A 199 5.18 20.20 -0.94
C CYS A 199 5.36 21.29 0.13
N GLY A 200 6.59 21.44 0.67
CA GLY A 200 6.90 22.47 1.69
C GLY A 200 6.86 23.93 1.20
N THR A 201 6.77 24.17 -0.12
CA THR A 201 6.53 25.52 -0.64
C THR A 201 5.16 26.04 -0.20
N CYS A 202 4.17 25.17 -0.11
CA CYS A 202 2.80 25.51 0.24
C CYS A 202 2.39 25.01 1.63
N HIS A 203 2.90 23.85 2.06
CA HIS A 203 2.55 23.21 3.31
C HIS A 203 3.61 23.37 4.39
N ASN A 204 3.17 23.58 5.62
CA ASN A 204 4.00 23.36 6.81
C ASN A 204 3.47 22.12 7.54
N PRO A 205 4.23 21.02 7.60
CA PRO A 205 3.77 19.79 8.24
C PRO A 205 3.76 19.86 9.77
N HIS A 206 4.38 20.91 10.36
CA HIS A 206 4.38 21.08 11.79
C HIS A 206 3.08 21.75 12.28
N PRO A 207 2.56 21.39 13.46
CA PRO A 207 1.39 22.00 14.04
C PRO A 207 1.68 23.48 14.35
N GLN A 208 1.11 24.37 13.57
CA GLN A 208 1.24 25.82 13.70
C GLN A 208 -0.07 26.51 13.29
N ALA A 209 -0.11 27.84 13.40
CA ALA A 209 -1.21 28.65 12.93
C ALA A 209 -1.57 28.36 11.46
N ALA A 210 -2.85 28.55 11.13
CA ALA A 210 -3.40 28.24 9.81
C ALA A 210 -2.54 28.84 8.68
N THR A 211 -2.18 28.02 7.70
CA THR A 211 -1.38 28.44 6.55
C THR A 211 -2.20 29.36 5.65
N ASN A 212 -1.70 30.55 5.36
CA ASN A 212 -2.28 31.43 4.35
C ASN A 212 -1.85 30.99 2.96
N TYR A 213 -2.63 30.09 2.34
CA TYR A 213 -2.33 29.56 1.00
C TYR A 213 -2.37 30.65 -0.09
N ASN A 214 -3.21 31.69 0.04
CA ASN A 214 -3.24 32.76 -0.92
C ASN A 214 -1.90 33.51 -0.96
N ALA A 215 -1.30 33.77 0.19
CA ALA A 215 0.02 34.41 0.26
C ALA A 215 1.10 33.51 -0.42
N ARG A 216 1.00 32.18 -0.32
CA ARG A 216 1.90 31.27 -1.03
C ARG A 216 1.73 31.37 -2.55
N CYS A 217 0.52 31.48 -3.05
CA CYS A 217 0.26 31.71 -4.48
C CYS A 217 0.78 33.08 -4.93
N GLN A 218 0.51 34.12 -4.16
CA GLN A 218 0.90 35.51 -4.45
C GLN A 218 2.42 35.74 -4.45
N ALA A 219 3.19 34.92 -3.73
CA ALA A 219 4.67 34.94 -3.76
C ALA A 219 5.24 34.75 -5.17
N CYS A 220 4.54 33.99 -6.02
CA CYS A 220 4.92 33.77 -7.43
C CYS A 220 4.00 34.54 -8.40
N HIS A 221 2.75 34.78 -8.03
CA HIS A 221 1.72 35.38 -8.86
C HIS A 221 1.39 36.82 -8.41
N SER A 222 2.40 37.67 -8.26
CA SER A 222 2.24 39.10 -7.92
C SER A 222 2.39 40.01 -9.12
N GLY A 223 1.74 41.18 -9.10
CA GLY A 223 1.90 42.25 -10.07
C GLY A 223 1.36 41.92 -11.47
N LYS A 224 2.08 42.34 -12.54
CA LYS A 224 1.69 42.20 -13.96
C LYS A 224 1.50 40.76 -14.47
N ARG A 225 1.83 39.74 -13.66
CA ARG A 225 1.69 38.33 -14.02
C ARG A 225 0.28 37.80 -13.86
N LEU A 226 -0.58 38.48 -13.12
CA LEU A 226 -1.98 38.11 -12.98
C LEU A 226 -2.80 38.80 -14.06
N LYS A 227 -3.45 38.05 -14.94
CA LYS A 227 -4.55 38.59 -15.73
C LYS A 227 -5.67 38.98 -14.76
N PRO A 228 -6.37 40.12 -14.97
CA PRO A 228 -7.51 40.46 -14.15
C PRO A 228 -8.53 39.32 -14.13
N HIS A 229 -8.93 38.88 -12.95
CA HIS A 229 -10.01 37.93 -12.76
C HIS A 229 -10.82 38.36 -11.51
N PRO A 230 -12.12 38.00 -11.45
CA PRO A 230 -13.09 38.65 -10.55
C PRO A 230 -12.90 38.42 -9.06
N VAL A 231 -12.06 37.47 -8.64
CA VAL A 231 -11.93 37.09 -7.23
C VAL A 231 -10.46 37.11 -6.84
N ALA A 232 -10.07 38.11 -6.07
CA ALA A 232 -8.68 38.30 -5.63
C ALA A 232 -8.29 37.44 -4.39
N ASP A 233 -9.27 36.99 -3.60
CA ASP A 233 -9.02 36.63 -2.20
C ASP A 233 -9.08 35.14 -1.86
N ASN A 234 -9.39 34.24 -2.81
CA ASN A 234 -9.39 32.81 -2.57
C ASN A 234 -8.92 32.01 -3.78
N CYS A 235 -7.62 31.95 -3.98
CA CYS A 235 -7.00 31.20 -5.11
C CYS A 235 -7.36 29.72 -5.09
N VAL A 236 -7.35 29.11 -3.90
CA VAL A 236 -7.54 27.67 -3.72
C VAL A 236 -8.94 27.22 -4.13
N SER A 237 -9.98 27.99 -3.81
CA SER A 237 -11.37 27.61 -4.10
C SER A 237 -11.63 27.41 -5.60
N CYS A 238 -10.92 28.15 -6.45
CA CYS A 238 -11.08 28.08 -7.91
C CYS A 238 -10.02 27.22 -8.60
N HIS A 239 -8.75 27.28 -8.14
CA HIS A 239 -7.63 26.63 -8.80
C HIS A 239 -7.31 25.24 -8.25
N MET A 240 -7.78 24.92 -7.05
CA MET A 240 -7.57 23.65 -6.34
C MET A 240 -8.91 23.14 -5.79
N THR A 241 -9.87 22.90 -6.68
CA THR A 241 -11.22 22.48 -6.31
C THR A 241 -11.23 21.15 -5.57
N ARG A 242 -12.15 21.00 -4.62
CA ARG A 242 -12.34 19.74 -3.90
C ARG A 242 -13.16 18.76 -4.75
N ARG A 243 -12.72 17.51 -4.78
CA ARG A 243 -13.33 16.43 -5.55
C ARG A 243 -13.41 15.16 -4.74
N GLN A 244 -14.31 14.27 -5.10
CA GLN A 244 -14.31 12.91 -4.58
C GLN A 244 -13.17 12.12 -5.24
N ALA A 245 -12.36 11.45 -4.43
CA ALA A 245 -11.34 10.53 -4.91
C ALA A 245 -11.97 9.18 -5.31
N GLN A 246 -11.33 8.47 -6.26
CA GLN A 246 -11.81 7.17 -6.74
C GLN A 246 -11.78 6.08 -5.65
N ASP A 247 -10.86 6.20 -4.70
CA ASP A 247 -10.58 5.27 -3.60
C ASP A 247 -10.83 5.90 -2.22
N GLY A 248 -11.54 7.03 -2.17
CA GLY A 248 -11.74 7.83 -0.95
C GLY A 248 -13.05 7.57 -0.22
N GLY A 249 -13.84 6.58 -0.63
CA GLY A 249 -15.14 6.35 -0.07
C GLY A 249 -16.01 7.61 -0.17
N HIS A 250 -16.50 8.10 0.97
CA HIS A 250 -17.36 9.29 1.03
C HIS A 250 -16.61 10.60 1.33
N THR A 251 -15.30 10.65 1.08
CA THR A 251 -14.48 11.83 1.34
C THR A 251 -14.18 12.62 0.08
N VAL A 252 -13.91 13.92 0.25
CA VAL A 252 -13.47 14.81 -0.82
C VAL A 252 -12.11 15.39 -0.47
N PHE A 253 -11.25 15.48 -1.48
CA PHE A 253 -9.87 15.96 -1.34
C PHE A 253 -9.60 17.12 -2.28
N THR A 254 -8.60 17.93 -1.96
CA THR A 254 -8.17 19.05 -2.77
C THR A 254 -7.37 18.57 -3.98
N ASP A 255 -7.74 19.04 -5.18
CA ASP A 255 -7.05 18.71 -6.43
C ASP A 255 -5.74 19.53 -6.56
N HIS A 256 -4.59 18.86 -6.56
CA HIS A 256 -3.27 19.48 -6.63
C HIS A 256 -2.78 19.76 -8.08
N ARG A 257 -3.61 19.53 -9.09
CA ARG A 257 -3.26 19.85 -10.49
C ARG A 257 -3.21 21.37 -10.76
N ILE A 258 -3.76 22.17 -9.88
CA ILE A 258 -3.74 23.65 -9.94
C ILE A 258 -4.15 24.15 -11.32
N THR A 259 -5.43 23.96 -11.65
CA THR A 259 -5.95 24.20 -12.99
C THR A 259 -6.39 25.66 -13.19
N ARG A 260 -6.28 26.17 -14.42
CA ARG A 260 -6.81 27.51 -14.78
C ARG A 260 -8.33 27.57 -14.85
N GLN A 261 -8.98 26.44 -15.11
CA GLN A 261 -10.42 26.32 -15.25
C GLN A 261 -10.91 25.21 -14.33
N SER A 262 -12.04 25.44 -13.67
CA SER A 262 -12.71 24.43 -12.85
C SER A 262 -13.25 23.25 -13.64
N LYS A 263 -13.37 23.40 -14.98
CA LYS A 263 -13.74 22.29 -15.88
C LYS A 263 -12.55 21.35 -16.03
N LEU A 264 -12.62 20.24 -15.34
CA LEU A 264 -11.72 19.13 -15.54
C LEU A 264 -11.93 18.59 -16.95
N ALA A 265 -10.94 18.78 -17.79
CA ALA A 265 -11.00 18.33 -19.18
C ALA A 265 -10.87 16.80 -19.24
N GLY A 266 -11.92 16.16 -19.67
CA GLY A 266 -11.93 14.78 -20.14
C GLY A 266 -11.97 13.70 -19.04
N PRO A 267 -12.23 12.46 -19.45
CA PRO A 267 -12.21 11.30 -18.56
C PRO A 267 -10.83 11.06 -17.99
N ASP A 268 -10.77 10.47 -16.80
CA ASP A 268 -9.53 9.99 -16.20
C ASP A 268 -9.00 8.81 -17.04
N LEU A 269 -8.17 9.11 -18.01
CA LEU A 269 -7.56 8.11 -18.87
C LEU A 269 -6.69 7.18 -18.01
N GLN A 270 -6.84 5.88 -18.22
CA GLN A 270 -6.06 4.83 -17.59
C GLN A 270 -5.24 4.07 -18.65
N PRO A 271 -4.15 4.67 -19.16
CA PRO A 271 -3.31 4.01 -20.13
C PRO A 271 -2.76 2.69 -19.58
N GLU A 272 -2.51 1.71 -20.43
CA GLU A 272 -1.96 0.42 -20.00
C GLU A 272 -0.46 0.46 -19.73
N GLU A 273 0.24 1.43 -20.31
CA GLU A 273 1.68 1.55 -20.17
C GLU A 273 2.09 2.00 -18.77
N LEU A 274 3.00 1.24 -18.16
CA LEU A 274 3.59 1.57 -16.87
C LEU A 274 4.95 2.22 -17.06
N ILE A 275 5.16 3.30 -16.31
CA ILE A 275 6.46 3.99 -16.22
C ILE A 275 6.85 4.13 -14.75
N ALA A 276 8.12 4.09 -14.46
CA ALA A 276 8.62 4.41 -13.13
C ALA A 276 8.38 5.90 -12.84
N TRP A 277 7.96 6.23 -11.61
CA TRP A 277 7.87 7.62 -11.15
C TRP A 277 9.24 8.30 -11.21
N ARG A 278 10.24 7.62 -10.70
CA ARG A 278 11.67 7.86 -10.93
C ARG A 278 12.33 6.53 -11.24
N ASP A 279 13.32 6.58 -12.12
CA ASP A 279 14.05 5.39 -12.51
C ASP A 279 14.82 4.77 -11.34
N PRO A 280 14.68 3.46 -11.09
CA PRO A 280 15.56 2.74 -10.20
C PRO A 280 16.98 2.62 -10.78
N GLU A 281 17.89 2.03 -10.03
CA GLU A 281 19.22 1.64 -10.52
C GLU A 281 19.12 0.87 -11.84
N PRO A 282 20.00 1.12 -12.81
CA PRO A 282 19.90 0.54 -14.15
C PRO A 282 19.74 -0.98 -14.17
N ALA A 283 20.43 -1.68 -13.26
CA ALA A 283 20.34 -3.14 -13.12
C ALA A 283 18.96 -3.65 -12.70
N LEU A 284 18.15 -2.82 -12.04
CA LEU A 284 16.83 -3.18 -11.52
C LEU A 284 15.68 -2.77 -12.46
N ARG A 285 15.93 -1.97 -13.48
CA ARG A 285 14.87 -1.40 -14.34
C ARG A 285 13.97 -2.47 -14.95
N THR A 286 14.55 -3.44 -15.64
CA THR A 286 13.78 -4.51 -16.30
C THR A 286 13.08 -5.40 -15.29
N ARG A 287 13.76 -5.79 -14.21
CA ARG A 287 13.21 -6.58 -13.11
C ARG A 287 11.99 -5.91 -12.49
N ASN A 288 12.15 -4.67 -12.06
CA ASN A 288 11.09 -3.96 -11.36
C ASN A 288 9.90 -3.65 -12.29
N LEU A 289 10.17 -3.31 -13.56
CA LEU A 289 9.10 -3.10 -14.54
C LEU A 289 8.33 -4.40 -14.84
N ALA A 290 9.01 -5.53 -14.92
CA ALA A 290 8.39 -6.84 -15.13
C ALA A 290 7.44 -7.22 -13.99
N LEU A 291 7.91 -7.07 -12.74
CA LEU A 291 7.10 -7.27 -11.54
C LEU A 291 5.92 -6.28 -11.49
N ALA A 292 6.14 -5.04 -11.91
CA ALA A 292 5.10 -4.03 -11.95
C ALA A 292 3.97 -4.39 -12.93
N TYR A 293 4.30 -4.86 -14.15
CA TYR A 293 3.30 -5.34 -15.10
C TYR A 293 2.52 -6.53 -14.56
N LEU A 294 3.21 -7.49 -13.94
CA LEU A 294 2.55 -8.64 -13.35
C LEU A 294 1.58 -8.23 -12.24
N ASN A 295 2.05 -7.45 -11.26
CA ASN A 295 1.22 -7.02 -10.12
C ASN A 295 0.03 -6.16 -10.56
N ALA A 296 0.27 -5.20 -11.47
CA ALA A 296 -0.79 -4.38 -12.04
C ALA A 296 -1.80 -5.23 -12.82
N GLY A 297 -1.31 -6.20 -13.60
CA GLY A 297 -2.14 -7.13 -14.37
C GLY A 297 -3.01 -8.01 -13.50
N ILE A 298 -2.47 -8.54 -12.40
CA ILE A 298 -3.23 -9.32 -11.41
C ILE A 298 -4.32 -8.45 -10.76
N SER A 299 -3.94 -7.26 -10.29
CA SER A 299 -4.86 -6.34 -9.63
C SER A 299 -5.99 -5.87 -10.55
N ALA A 300 -5.67 -5.57 -11.81
CA ALA A 300 -6.63 -5.13 -12.82
C ALA A 300 -7.33 -6.29 -13.55
N ARG A 301 -7.00 -7.55 -13.25
CA ARG A 301 -7.45 -8.74 -13.98
C ARG A 301 -7.21 -8.63 -15.49
N SER A 302 -6.03 -8.09 -15.88
CA SER A 302 -5.63 -7.87 -17.27
C SER A 302 -4.71 -8.99 -17.77
N PRO A 303 -5.19 -9.94 -18.61
CA PRO A 303 -4.34 -11.00 -19.15
C PRO A 303 -3.15 -10.47 -19.95
N ALA A 304 -3.33 -9.38 -20.68
CA ALA A 304 -2.28 -8.78 -21.50
C ALA A 304 -1.11 -8.30 -20.63
N GLN A 305 -1.39 -7.63 -19.51
CA GLN A 305 -0.34 -7.17 -18.58
C GLN A 305 0.32 -8.35 -17.84
N ILE A 306 -0.45 -9.38 -17.46
CA ILE A 306 0.09 -10.61 -16.83
C ILE A 306 1.07 -11.28 -17.78
N VAL A 307 0.68 -11.51 -19.04
CA VAL A 307 1.55 -12.14 -20.06
C VAL A 307 2.78 -11.29 -20.33
N ARG A 308 2.64 -9.95 -20.42
CA ARG A 308 3.77 -9.04 -20.59
C ARG A 308 4.75 -9.17 -19.42
N GLY A 309 4.25 -9.09 -18.18
CA GLY A 309 5.06 -9.25 -16.98
C GLY A 309 5.78 -10.59 -16.95
N TYR A 310 5.08 -11.69 -17.22
CA TYR A 310 5.65 -13.04 -17.26
C TYR A 310 6.81 -13.15 -18.27
N ARG A 311 6.63 -12.70 -19.50
CA ARG A 311 7.70 -12.74 -20.52
C ARG A 311 8.95 -11.99 -20.06
N MET A 312 8.78 -10.79 -19.52
CA MET A 312 9.90 -10.00 -19.01
C MET A 312 10.57 -10.67 -17.81
N LEU A 313 9.80 -11.31 -16.91
CA LEU A 313 10.35 -12.03 -15.75
C LEU A 313 11.19 -13.23 -16.18
N THR A 314 10.78 -13.99 -17.20
CA THR A 314 11.56 -15.11 -17.70
C THR A 314 12.90 -14.70 -18.34
N GLU A 315 12.96 -13.49 -18.90
CA GLU A 315 14.23 -12.91 -19.40
C GLU A 315 15.15 -12.51 -18.24
N VAL A 316 14.58 -11.93 -17.18
CA VAL A 316 15.32 -11.50 -15.97
C VAL A 316 15.80 -12.68 -15.14
N GLN A 317 15.07 -13.77 -15.08
CA GLN A 317 15.42 -14.95 -14.29
C GLN A 317 16.79 -15.53 -14.69
N ARG A 318 17.13 -15.52 -15.98
CA ARG A 318 18.38 -16.11 -16.46
C ARG A 318 19.63 -15.52 -15.82
N PRO A 319 19.80 -14.18 -15.74
CA PRO A 319 20.93 -13.57 -15.05
C PRO A 319 20.80 -13.52 -13.52
N ALA A 320 19.60 -13.69 -12.96
CA ALA A 320 19.32 -13.62 -11.52
C ALA A 320 18.44 -14.82 -11.06
N PRO A 321 18.98 -16.04 -11.06
CA PRO A 321 18.20 -17.26 -10.83
C PRO A 321 17.63 -17.36 -9.41
N ASP A 322 18.21 -16.68 -8.44
CA ASP A 322 17.83 -16.75 -7.02
C ASP A 322 17.02 -15.52 -6.55
N ASP A 323 16.52 -14.70 -7.48
CA ASP A 323 15.65 -13.60 -7.11
C ASP A 323 14.25 -14.11 -6.72
N VAL A 324 13.99 -14.13 -5.43
CA VAL A 324 12.75 -14.66 -4.82
C VAL A 324 11.50 -13.98 -5.40
N ALA A 325 11.53 -12.66 -5.60
CA ALA A 325 10.38 -11.93 -6.13
C ALA A 325 10.11 -12.27 -7.61
N VAL A 326 11.18 -12.45 -8.40
CA VAL A 326 11.09 -12.88 -9.82
C VAL A 326 10.54 -14.30 -9.90
N LEU A 327 11.12 -15.25 -9.15
CA LEU A 327 10.66 -16.63 -9.12
C LEU A 327 9.20 -16.76 -8.68
N ARG A 328 8.84 -16.07 -7.61
CA ARG A 328 7.45 -16.03 -7.11
C ARG A 328 6.51 -15.42 -8.14
N GLY A 329 6.94 -14.34 -8.81
CA GLY A 329 6.18 -13.72 -9.89
C GLY A 329 5.93 -14.67 -11.06
N ILE A 330 6.94 -15.41 -11.48
CA ILE A 330 6.82 -16.45 -12.52
C ILE A 330 5.82 -17.52 -12.09
N GLY A 331 5.96 -18.06 -10.88
CA GLY A 331 5.04 -19.09 -10.37
C GLY A 331 3.58 -18.60 -10.34
N ARG A 332 3.34 -17.38 -9.88
CA ARG A 332 1.99 -16.79 -9.86
C ARG A 332 1.40 -16.61 -11.27
N ALA A 333 2.21 -16.15 -12.22
CA ALA A 333 1.78 -16.02 -13.61
C ALA A 333 1.42 -17.38 -14.23
N LEU A 334 2.22 -18.42 -13.97
CA LEU A 334 1.99 -19.80 -14.42
C LEU A 334 0.71 -20.40 -13.81
N LEU A 335 0.45 -20.17 -12.51
CA LEU A 335 -0.82 -20.61 -11.89
C LEU A 335 -2.03 -19.97 -12.58
N LEU A 336 -1.95 -18.66 -12.83
CA LEU A 336 -3.01 -17.93 -13.54
C LEU A 336 -3.17 -18.42 -15.00
N GLY A 337 -2.07 -18.86 -15.62
CA GLY A 337 -2.03 -19.49 -16.93
C GLY A 337 -2.50 -20.95 -16.95
N LYS A 338 -2.91 -21.53 -15.80
CA LYS A 338 -3.31 -22.94 -15.66
C LYS A 338 -2.18 -23.94 -15.91
N GLU A 339 -0.96 -23.55 -15.56
CA GLU A 339 0.25 -24.37 -15.63
C GLU A 339 0.80 -24.68 -14.21
N PRO A 340 0.03 -25.39 -13.35
CA PRO A 340 0.37 -25.54 -11.94
C PRO A 340 1.63 -26.38 -11.69
N ARG A 341 1.96 -27.31 -12.58
CA ARG A 341 3.19 -28.12 -12.44
C ARG A 341 4.46 -27.31 -12.66
N GLU A 342 4.43 -26.37 -13.59
CA GLU A 342 5.56 -25.47 -13.83
C GLU A 342 5.61 -24.39 -12.73
N ALA A 343 4.46 -23.90 -12.26
CA ALA A 343 4.39 -23.02 -11.11
C ALA A 343 5.00 -23.64 -9.86
N LEU A 344 4.73 -24.92 -9.61
CA LEU A 344 5.29 -25.67 -8.47
C LEU A 344 6.82 -25.64 -8.48
N LYS A 345 7.46 -25.82 -9.63
CA LYS A 345 8.93 -25.76 -9.73
C LYS A 345 9.49 -24.40 -9.30
N ALA A 346 8.85 -23.33 -9.72
CA ALA A 346 9.26 -21.99 -9.34
C ALA A 346 9.06 -21.73 -7.83
N PHE A 347 7.92 -22.14 -7.27
CA PHE A 347 7.63 -21.98 -5.85
C PHE A 347 8.49 -22.84 -4.93
N GLU A 348 8.88 -24.04 -5.36
CA GLU A 348 9.83 -24.86 -4.61
C GLU A 348 11.22 -24.20 -4.52
N GLN A 349 11.66 -23.50 -5.56
CA GLN A 349 12.88 -22.69 -5.48
C GLN A 349 12.71 -21.54 -4.49
N VAL A 350 11.57 -20.83 -4.52
CA VAL A 350 11.26 -19.76 -3.54
C VAL A 350 11.29 -20.31 -2.12
N ARG A 351 10.68 -21.48 -1.87
CA ARG A 351 10.65 -22.12 -0.56
C ARG A 351 12.04 -22.51 -0.04
N GLN A 352 12.93 -22.96 -0.93
CA GLN A 352 14.31 -23.25 -0.57
C GLN A 352 15.10 -21.99 -0.18
N LEU A 353 14.84 -20.88 -0.85
CA LEU A 353 15.48 -19.58 -0.57
C LEU A 353 14.90 -18.87 0.67
N ALA A 354 13.63 -19.14 0.99
CA ALA A 354 12.90 -18.54 2.10
C ALA A 354 12.10 -19.60 2.89
N PRO A 355 12.75 -20.49 3.65
CA PRO A 355 12.13 -21.70 4.23
C PRO A 355 11.15 -21.43 5.37
N ALA A 356 11.22 -20.29 6.04
CA ALA A 356 10.35 -19.93 7.17
C ALA A 356 9.29 -18.86 6.77
N ASN A 357 8.74 -18.98 5.57
CA ASN A 357 7.80 -18.02 5.02
C ASN A 357 6.44 -18.67 4.76
N ALA A 358 5.40 -18.22 5.49
CA ALA A 358 4.05 -18.78 5.39
C ALA A 358 3.48 -18.67 3.97
N THR A 359 3.74 -17.54 3.29
CA THR A 359 3.23 -17.35 1.93
C THR A 359 3.98 -18.20 0.89
N SER A 360 5.23 -18.58 1.15
CA SER A 360 5.96 -19.53 0.28
C SER A 360 5.37 -20.94 0.40
N GLU A 361 5.05 -21.39 1.61
CA GLU A 361 4.38 -22.66 1.84
C GLU A 361 2.95 -22.65 1.23
N GLU A 362 2.22 -21.57 1.33
CA GLU A 362 0.91 -21.38 0.69
C GLU A 362 1.00 -21.47 -0.84
N ASP A 363 1.97 -20.80 -1.46
CA ASP A 363 2.18 -20.80 -2.91
C ASP A 363 2.44 -22.25 -3.41
N VAL A 364 3.32 -23.02 -2.72
CA VAL A 364 3.56 -24.44 -3.03
C VAL A 364 2.31 -25.27 -2.84
N GLY A 365 1.62 -25.14 -1.69
CA GLY A 365 0.40 -25.88 -1.40
C GLY A 365 -0.72 -25.60 -2.41
N THR A 366 -0.86 -24.37 -2.86
CA THR A 366 -1.84 -23.98 -3.89
C THR A 366 -1.48 -24.61 -5.26
N ALA A 367 -0.20 -24.61 -5.64
CA ALA A 367 0.23 -25.26 -6.87
C ALA A 367 0.03 -26.79 -6.83
N CYS A 368 0.26 -27.42 -5.67
CA CYS A 368 -0.05 -28.82 -5.45
C CYS A 368 -1.56 -29.11 -5.58
N LEU A 369 -2.41 -28.28 -4.98
CA LEU A 369 -3.87 -28.40 -5.08
C LEU A 369 -4.36 -28.32 -6.53
N GLU A 370 -3.85 -27.35 -7.30
CA GLU A 370 -4.23 -27.16 -8.71
C GLU A 370 -3.66 -28.25 -9.63
N SER A 371 -2.55 -28.88 -9.25
CA SER A 371 -1.97 -30.04 -9.98
C SER A 371 -2.51 -31.40 -9.54
N GLY A 372 -3.42 -31.44 -8.57
CA GLY A 372 -4.06 -32.68 -8.10
C GLY A 372 -3.26 -33.47 -7.06
N GLN A 373 -2.19 -32.89 -6.50
CA GLN A 373 -1.31 -33.52 -5.49
C GLN A 373 -1.85 -33.24 -4.08
N MET A 374 -2.97 -33.90 -3.72
CA MET A 374 -3.79 -33.52 -2.55
C MET A 374 -3.05 -33.67 -1.22
N GLU A 375 -2.28 -34.74 -1.03
CA GLU A 375 -1.53 -34.99 0.21
C GLU A 375 -0.44 -33.95 0.42
N GLN A 376 0.28 -33.59 -0.64
CA GLN A 376 1.33 -32.56 -0.60
C GLN A 376 0.69 -31.17 -0.37
N ALA A 377 -0.43 -30.88 -1.04
CA ALA A 377 -1.18 -29.65 -0.83
C ALA A 377 -1.59 -29.50 0.64
N ALA A 378 -2.15 -30.55 1.25
CA ALA A 378 -2.53 -30.53 2.67
C ALA A 378 -1.33 -30.30 3.58
N ALA A 379 -0.19 -30.92 3.31
CA ALA A 379 1.02 -30.79 4.12
C ALA A 379 1.55 -29.34 4.08
N HIS A 380 1.72 -28.75 2.89
CA HIS A 380 2.24 -27.40 2.73
C HIS A 380 1.28 -26.34 3.26
N LEU A 381 -0.04 -26.47 3.02
CA LEU A 381 -1.03 -25.52 3.54
C LEU A 381 -1.16 -25.61 5.07
N THR A 382 -1.00 -26.80 5.65
CA THR A 382 -0.92 -26.96 7.11
C THR A 382 0.32 -26.25 7.64
N ARG A 383 1.47 -26.43 6.97
CA ARG A 383 2.71 -25.76 7.35
C ARG A 383 2.59 -24.22 7.24
N ALA A 384 1.91 -23.71 6.23
CA ALA A 384 1.61 -22.28 6.11
C ALA A 384 0.82 -21.77 7.32
N LEU A 385 -0.19 -22.53 7.79
CA LEU A 385 -1.00 -22.19 8.96
C LEU A 385 -0.27 -22.36 10.30
N GLU A 386 0.77 -23.20 10.36
CA GLU A 386 1.66 -23.26 11.53
C GLU A 386 2.53 -22.02 11.64
N LEU A 387 2.97 -21.45 10.50
CA LEU A 387 3.78 -20.24 10.43
C LEU A 387 2.95 -18.97 10.60
N ASP A 388 1.75 -18.94 10.02
CA ASP A 388 0.79 -17.84 10.12
C ASP A 388 -0.63 -18.41 10.37
N PRO A 389 -1.05 -18.54 11.64
CA PRO A 389 -2.31 -19.21 12.00
C PRO A 389 -3.58 -18.54 11.48
N LEU A 390 -3.53 -17.28 11.07
CA LEU A 390 -4.65 -16.54 10.48
C LEU A 390 -4.43 -16.18 9.01
N LEU A 391 -3.57 -16.91 8.30
CA LEU A 391 -3.45 -16.84 6.85
C LEU A 391 -4.71 -17.44 6.21
N LEU A 392 -5.77 -16.62 6.11
CA LEU A 392 -7.11 -17.07 5.72
C LEU A 392 -7.15 -17.67 4.29
N SER A 393 -6.29 -17.23 3.39
CA SER A 393 -6.14 -17.78 2.05
C SER A 393 -5.64 -19.23 2.09
N ALA A 394 -4.63 -19.53 2.92
CA ALA A 394 -4.14 -20.90 3.11
C ALA A 394 -5.21 -21.79 3.77
N ALA A 395 -5.96 -21.28 4.75
CA ALA A 395 -7.07 -22.01 5.36
C ALA A 395 -8.17 -22.35 4.34
N THR A 396 -8.51 -21.40 3.47
CA THR A 396 -9.50 -21.60 2.39
C THR A 396 -9.01 -22.67 1.39
N ALA A 397 -7.73 -22.61 1.00
CA ALA A 397 -7.13 -23.58 0.11
C ALA A 397 -7.11 -25.00 0.75
N LEU A 398 -6.73 -25.11 2.04
CA LEU A 398 -6.71 -26.36 2.77
C LEU A 398 -8.12 -26.97 2.92
N GLN A 399 -9.11 -26.12 3.16
CA GLN A 399 -10.51 -26.55 3.18
C GLN A 399 -10.94 -27.12 1.83
N ALA A 400 -10.54 -26.49 0.71
CA ALA A 400 -10.80 -27.00 -0.63
C ALA A 400 -10.12 -28.34 -0.88
N VAL A 401 -8.89 -28.57 -0.36
CA VAL A 401 -8.22 -29.88 -0.39
C VAL A 401 -9.09 -30.94 0.31
N TYR A 402 -9.49 -30.70 1.56
CA TYR A 402 -10.29 -31.65 2.32
C TYR A 402 -11.65 -31.94 1.66
N GLN A 403 -12.28 -30.96 1.04
CA GLN A 403 -13.51 -31.15 0.27
C GLN A 403 -13.29 -32.06 -0.96
N LYS A 404 -12.19 -31.84 -1.71
CA LYS A 404 -11.87 -32.63 -2.90
C LYS A 404 -11.56 -34.09 -2.58
N ILE A 405 -10.91 -34.38 -1.46
CA ILE A 405 -10.63 -35.76 -1.02
C ILE A 405 -11.83 -36.40 -0.27
N GLY A 406 -12.91 -35.65 -0.05
CA GLY A 406 -14.10 -36.12 0.63
C GLY A 406 -14.02 -36.17 2.15
N ASP A 407 -12.97 -35.59 2.76
CA ASP A 407 -12.77 -35.53 4.22
C ASP A 407 -13.60 -34.36 4.82
N LYS A 408 -14.89 -34.58 4.90
CA LYS A 408 -15.83 -33.58 5.43
C LYS A 408 -15.58 -33.24 6.90
N GLU A 409 -15.02 -34.19 7.65
CA GLU A 409 -14.74 -34.00 9.07
C GLU A 409 -13.60 -33.01 9.28
N LYS A 410 -12.47 -33.18 8.58
CA LYS A 410 -11.34 -32.24 8.62
C LYS A 410 -11.72 -30.87 8.06
N ALA A 411 -12.50 -30.82 6.97
CA ALA A 411 -12.98 -29.56 6.42
C ALA A 411 -13.80 -28.77 7.45
N ALA A 412 -14.75 -29.45 8.13
CA ALA A 412 -15.57 -28.85 9.17
C ALA A 412 -14.77 -28.48 10.43
N ALA A 413 -13.79 -29.30 10.82
CA ALA A 413 -12.90 -29.03 11.95
C ALA A 413 -12.07 -27.77 11.71
N LEU A 414 -11.46 -27.64 10.52
CA LEU A 414 -10.71 -26.45 10.12
C LEU A 414 -11.58 -25.20 10.12
N ALA A 415 -12.77 -25.25 9.53
CA ALA A 415 -13.71 -24.13 9.53
C ALA A 415 -14.07 -23.68 10.98
N ARG A 416 -14.35 -24.64 11.87
CA ARG A 416 -14.60 -24.34 13.30
C ARG A 416 -13.36 -23.74 13.99
N GLN A 417 -12.17 -24.25 13.67
CA GLN A 417 -10.90 -23.73 14.21
C GLN A 417 -10.71 -22.27 13.79
N MET A 418 -10.86 -21.94 12.49
CA MET A 418 -10.73 -20.58 11.98
C MET A 418 -11.77 -19.65 12.58
N GLN A 419 -13.03 -20.09 12.67
CA GLN A 419 -14.08 -19.31 13.30
C GLN A 419 -13.80 -19.04 14.79
N ARG A 420 -13.27 -20.00 15.54
CA ARG A 420 -12.87 -19.80 16.94
C ARG A 420 -11.69 -18.83 17.04
N ALA A 421 -10.66 -19.00 16.19
CA ALA A 421 -9.49 -18.12 16.17
C ALA A 421 -9.90 -16.67 15.90
N MET A 422 -10.81 -16.46 14.94
CA MET A 422 -11.33 -15.11 14.64
C MET A 422 -12.21 -14.53 15.75
N ARG A 423 -12.81 -15.35 16.62
CA ARG A 423 -13.65 -14.88 17.74
C ARG A 423 -12.90 -14.64 19.05
N HIS A 424 -11.64 -15.08 19.17
CA HIS A 424 -10.90 -14.90 20.42
C HIS A 424 -10.42 -13.47 20.56
N SER A 425 -10.87 -12.82 21.62
CA SER A 425 -10.47 -11.47 22.01
C SER A 425 -8.98 -11.40 22.32
N PRO A 426 -8.37 -10.21 22.11
CA PRO A 426 -6.98 -9.96 22.45
C PRO A 426 -6.71 -10.15 23.95
N PRO A 427 -5.45 -10.37 24.34
CA PRO A 427 -5.08 -10.29 25.74
C PRO A 427 -5.49 -8.93 26.30
N LYS A 428 -6.00 -8.91 27.52
CA LYS A 428 -6.31 -7.66 28.23
C LYS A 428 -5.04 -6.81 28.25
N ILE A 429 -5.09 -5.67 27.61
CA ILE A 429 -4.06 -4.63 27.79
C ILE A 429 -4.28 -4.14 29.23
N GLU A 430 -3.43 -4.55 30.15
CA GLU A 430 -3.33 -3.91 31.46
C GLU A 430 -2.81 -2.49 31.22
N MET A 431 -3.66 -1.50 31.54
CA MET A 431 -3.33 -0.07 31.49
C MET A 431 -2.34 0.26 32.61
#